data_76d0a157b39ad6cac5fdd435f368bbb4
#
_entry.id   76d0a157b39ad6cac5fdd435f368bbb4
#
_cell.length_a   1.000
_cell.length_b   1.000
_cell.length_c   1.000
_cell.angle_alpha   90.00
_cell.angle_beta   90.00
_cell.angle_gamma   90.00
#
_symmetry.space_group_name_H-M   'P 1'
#
loop_
_entity.id
_entity.type
_entity.pdbx_description
1 polymer ?
#
loop_
_entity_poly.entity_id
_entity_poly.type
_entity_poly.pdbx_seq_one_letter_code
_entity_poly.pdbx_strand_id
1 'polypeptide(L)'
;LGCRLRTGGSFLGYYYQPAATEWAKDGINVNIICPLAWTSQLEQFKNAYPDAFDKNVHTPPAGHFGDAELEIGRVCVQLASPDFKYMTGETLTLEGGLGQRP
;
A
#
# COMPACT_ATOMS: atom_id res chain seq x y z
N LEU A 1 -9.20 -5.35 4.32
CA LEU A 1 -8.66 -4.43 3.33
C LEU A 1 -7.24 -3.98 3.62
N GLY A 2 -6.42 -4.63 4.08
CA GLY A 2 -5.02 -4.29 4.12
C GLY A 2 -4.28 -5.16 3.16
N CYS A 3 -3.22 -4.67 2.62
CA CYS A 3 -2.29 -5.47 1.90
C CYS A 3 -1.68 -6.45 2.90
N ARG A 4 -2.27 -7.59 3.02
CA ARG A 4 -1.73 -8.63 3.88
C ARG A 4 -0.70 -9.42 3.12
N LEU A 5 0.38 -8.79 2.79
CA LEU A 5 1.49 -9.49 2.19
C LEU A 5 2.26 -10.19 3.29
N ARG A 6 1.80 -11.35 3.64
CA ARG A 6 2.56 -12.22 4.52
C ARG A 6 3.36 -13.19 3.67
N THR A 7 4.59 -13.35 4.03
CA THR A 7 5.43 -14.38 3.49
C THR A 7 4.71 -15.72 3.60
N GLY A 8 4.61 -16.43 2.51
CA GLY A 8 4.05 -17.77 2.46
C GLY A 8 2.58 -17.88 2.13
N GLY A 9 1.80 -16.80 2.19
CA GLY A 9 0.37 -16.87 1.93
C GLY A 9 -0.11 -16.12 0.70
N SER A 10 0.71 -15.26 0.14
CA SER A 10 0.34 -14.38 -0.97
C SER A 10 1.12 -14.74 -2.22
N PHE A 11 0.44 -14.75 -3.36
CA PHE A 11 1.05 -14.90 -4.68
C PHE A 11 2.18 -13.87 -4.87
N LEU A 12 1.96 -12.63 -4.46
CA LEU A 12 2.96 -11.58 -4.56
C LEU A 12 4.17 -11.85 -3.67
N GLY A 13 3.93 -12.39 -2.46
CA GLY A 13 5.03 -12.73 -1.55
C GLY A 13 5.96 -13.80 -2.10
N TYR A 14 5.45 -14.72 -2.92
CA TYR A 14 6.26 -15.76 -3.54
C TYR A 14 7.19 -15.23 -4.64
N TYR A 15 6.78 -14.20 -5.36
CA TYR A 15 7.48 -13.78 -6.56
C TYR A 15 8.28 -12.50 -6.39
N TYR A 16 7.81 -11.55 -5.58
CA TYR A 16 8.50 -10.27 -5.52
C TYR A 16 9.76 -10.31 -4.65
N GLN A 17 9.74 -11.06 -3.54
CA GLN A 17 10.93 -11.15 -2.68
C GLN A 17 12.09 -11.88 -3.34
N PRO A 18 11.87 -13.04 -3.99
CA PRO A 18 12.93 -13.66 -4.79
C PRO A 18 13.44 -12.77 -5.90
N ALA A 19 12.57 -12.06 -6.60
CA ALA A 19 12.95 -11.12 -7.64
C ALA A 19 13.80 -9.98 -7.07
N ALA A 20 13.39 -9.42 -5.93
CA ALA A 20 14.15 -8.37 -5.26
C ALA A 20 15.56 -8.85 -4.91
N THR A 21 15.68 -10.06 -4.38
CA THR A 21 16.96 -10.64 -4.00
C THR A 21 17.86 -10.88 -5.22
N GLU A 22 17.28 -11.45 -6.27
CA GLU A 22 18.02 -11.80 -7.46
C GLU A 22 18.52 -10.58 -8.24
N TRP A 23 17.68 -9.54 -8.33
CA TRP A 23 17.97 -8.36 -9.14
C TRP A 23 18.67 -7.23 -8.38
N ALA A 24 18.82 -7.36 -7.07
CA ALA A 24 19.43 -6.31 -6.26
C ALA A 24 20.85 -5.96 -6.70
N LYS A 25 21.64 -6.96 -7.06
CA LYS A 25 23.01 -6.77 -7.55
C LYS A 25 23.08 -6.00 -8.86
N ASP A 26 22.02 -6.02 -9.64
CA ASP A 26 21.93 -5.32 -10.91
C ASP A 26 21.36 -3.90 -10.76
N GLY A 27 21.14 -3.45 -9.53
CA GLY A 27 20.60 -2.12 -9.25
C GLY A 27 19.10 -2.00 -9.46
N ILE A 28 18.40 -3.12 -9.54
CA ILE A 28 16.95 -3.14 -9.72
C ILE A 28 16.29 -3.35 -8.36
N ASN A 29 15.45 -2.41 -7.96
CA ASN A 29 14.70 -2.48 -6.71
C ASN A 29 13.27 -2.92 -6.98
N VAL A 30 12.79 -3.86 -6.16
CA VAL A 30 11.43 -4.38 -6.26
C VAL A 30 10.78 -4.23 -4.90
N ASN A 31 9.81 -3.34 -4.80
CA ASN A 31 9.06 -3.06 -3.58
C ASN A 31 7.57 -3.13 -3.87
N ILE A 32 6.79 -3.35 -2.82
CA ILE A 32 5.33 -3.38 -2.94
C ILE A 32 4.75 -2.25 -2.11
N ILE A 33 3.75 -1.58 -2.67
CA ILE A 33 3.00 -0.54 -1.98
C ILE A 33 1.60 -1.06 -1.72
N CYS A 34 1.14 -0.88 -0.49
CA CYS A 34 -0.21 -1.24 -0.06
C CYS A 34 -0.95 0.03 0.35
N PRO A 35 -1.59 0.71 -0.60
CA PRO A 35 -2.26 1.97 -0.31
C PRO A 35 -3.68 1.77 0.21
N LEU A 36 -4.13 2.69 1.04
CA LEU A 36 -5.53 2.85 1.39
C LEU A 36 -5.95 4.26 1.00
N ALA A 37 -6.56 4.38 -0.16
CA ALA A 37 -6.95 5.67 -0.74
C ALA A 37 -8.46 5.74 -0.91
N TRP A 38 -8.98 6.96 -0.91
CA TRP A 38 -10.36 7.19 -1.27
C TRP A 38 -10.54 6.95 -2.77
N THR A 39 -11.47 6.05 -3.12
CA THR A 39 -11.73 5.68 -4.50
C THR A 39 -13.18 5.94 -4.87
N SER A 40 -13.46 5.99 -6.17
CA SER A 40 -14.83 6.11 -6.65
C SER A 40 -15.70 4.92 -6.21
N GLN A 41 -15.11 3.75 -6.07
CA GLN A 41 -15.84 2.58 -5.57
C GLN A 41 -16.28 2.74 -4.12
N LEU A 42 -15.41 3.28 -3.27
CA LEU A 42 -15.77 3.58 -1.88
C LEU A 42 -16.86 4.64 -1.80
N GLU A 43 -16.77 5.66 -2.64
CA GLU A 43 -17.80 6.70 -2.69
C GLU A 43 -19.15 6.14 -3.13
N GLN A 44 -19.16 5.29 -4.15
CA GLN A 44 -20.38 4.62 -4.60
C GLN A 44 -20.96 3.73 -3.52
N PHE A 45 -20.12 2.98 -2.82
CA PHE A 45 -20.57 2.14 -1.72
C PHE A 45 -21.18 2.95 -0.59
N LYS A 46 -20.56 4.07 -0.22
CA LYS A 46 -21.07 4.98 0.80
C LYS A 46 -22.43 5.53 0.41
N ASN A 47 -22.61 5.94 -0.84
CA ASN A 47 -23.85 6.52 -1.33
C ASN A 47 -24.97 5.48 -1.45
N ALA A 48 -24.63 4.26 -1.88
CA ALA A 48 -25.60 3.19 -2.09
C ALA A 48 -26.03 2.51 -0.77
N TYR A 49 -25.08 2.34 0.15
CA TYR A 49 -25.29 1.59 1.39
C TYR A 49 -24.65 2.32 2.58
N PRO A 50 -25.22 3.47 3.01
CA PRO A 50 -24.58 4.27 4.06
C PRO A 50 -24.41 3.52 5.38
N ASP A 51 -25.38 2.71 5.76
CA ASP A 51 -25.32 1.96 7.04
C ASP A 51 -24.23 0.89 7.00
N ALA A 52 -24.13 0.17 5.88
CA ALA A 52 -23.09 -0.85 5.70
C ALA A 52 -21.71 -0.21 5.63
N PHE A 53 -21.59 0.95 5.00
CA PHE A 53 -20.35 1.71 4.97
C PHE A 53 -19.90 2.09 6.38
N ASP A 54 -20.79 2.64 7.18
CA ASP A 54 -20.48 3.06 8.55
C ASP A 54 -20.07 1.88 9.43
N LYS A 55 -20.64 0.71 9.21
CA LYS A 55 -20.32 -0.50 9.99
C LYS A 55 -19.01 -1.15 9.59
N ASN A 56 -18.70 -1.18 8.29
CA ASN A 56 -17.63 -2.02 7.75
C ASN A 56 -16.39 -1.24 7.33
N VAL A 57 -16.52 0.06 7.09
CA VAL A 57 -15.41 0.89 6.64
C VAL A 57 -15.01 1.84 7.77
N HIS A 58 -13.79 1.66 8.24
CA HIS A 58 -13.26 2.47 9.35
C HIS A 58 -12.27 3.50 8.81
N THR A 59 -12.43 4.74 9.27
CA THR A 59 -11.48 5.80 8.94
C THR A 59 -10.14 5.50 9.60
N PRO A 60 -9.02 5.61 8.87
CA PRO A 60 -7.70 5.41 9.45
C PRO A 60 -7.39 6.41 10.57
N PRO A 61 -6.42 6.08 11.46
CA PRO A 61 -6.00 6.99 12.53
C PRO A 61 -5.59 8.38 12.05
N ALA A 62 -5.11 8.52 10.81
CA ALA A 62 -4.77 9.81 10.22
C ALA A 62 -5.98 10.74 10.05
N GLY A 63 -7.19 10.23 10.20
CA GLY A 63 -8.41 11.02 10.15
C GLY A 63 -9.07 11.10 8.77
N HIS A 64 -8.45 10.54 7.76
CA HIS A 64 -8.98 10.55 6.40
C HIS A 64 -8.40 9.39 5.59
N PHE A 65 -9.07 9.04 4.50
CA PHE A 65 -8.51 8.14 3.49
C PHE A 65 -7.55 8.92 2.61
N GLY A 66 -6.47 8.26 2.18
CA GLY A 66 -5.44 8.92 1.40
C GLY A 66 -5.94 9.45 0.07
N ASP A 67 -5.44 10.62 -0.33
CA ASP A 67 -5.63 11.13 -1.67
C ASP A 67 -4.71 10.37 -2.63
N ALA A 68 -5.29 9.80 -3.70
CA ALA A 68 -4.54 8.93 -4.59
C ALA A 68 -3.37 9.64 -5.27
N GLU A 69 -3.53 10.91 -5.61
CA GLU A 69 -2.46 11.68 -6.24
C GLU A 69 -1.47 12.22 -5.23
N LEU A 70 -1.94 12.91 -4.21
CA LEU A 70 -1.09 13.66 -3.30
C LEU A 70 -0.43 12.79 -2.24
N GLU A 71 -1.10 11.74 -1.79
CA GLU A 71 -0.62 10.94 -0.66
C GLU A 71 -0.13 9.55 -1.07
N ILE A 72 -0.50 9.06 -2.22
CA ILE A 72 -0.04 7.77 -2.74
C ILE A 72 0.88 7.97 -3.95
N GLY A 73 0.41 8.66 -4.98
CA GLY A 73 1.18 8.82 -6.21
C GLY A 73 2.50 9.55 -6.00
N ARG A 74 2.51 10.56 -5.14
CA ARG A 74 3.74 11.30 -4.83
C ARG A 74 4.77 10.44 -4.13
N VAL A 75 4.33 9.51 -3.26
CA VAL A 75 5.24 8.55 -2.64
C VAL A 75 5.86 7.65 -3.69
N CYS A 76 5.07 7.18 -4.65
CA CYS A 76 5.59 6.35 -5.75
C CYS A 76 6.67 7.07 -6.55
N VAL A 77 6.47 8.36 -6.83
CA VAL A 77 7.46 9.17 -7.53
C VAL A 77 8.75 9.28 -6.71
N GLN A 78 8.64 9.51 -5.42
CA GLN A 78 9.81 9.59 -4.54
C GLN A 78 10.58 8.28 -4.48
N LEU A 79 9.89 7.15 -4.48
CA LEU A 79 10.54 5.84 -4.46
C LEU A 79 11.41 5.60 -5.71
N ALA A 80 11.13 6.29 -6.80
CA ALA A 80 11.95 6.23 -8.00
C ALA A 80 13.19 7.12 -7.93
N SER A 81 13.34 7.92 -6.87
CA SER A 81 14.49 8.79 -6.72
C SER A 81 15.73 8.02 -6.27
N PRO A 82 16.94 8.56 -6.52
CA PRO A 82 18.18 7.92 -6.05
C PRO A 82 18.27 7.77 -4.54
N ASP A 83 17.51 8.55 -3.78
CA ASP A 83 17.53 8.51 -2.31
C ASP A 83 17.03 7.16 -1.77
N PHE A 84 16.25 6.43 -2.56
CA PHE A 84 15.69 5.13 -2.17
C PHE A 84 16.42 3.95 -2.81
N LYS A 85 17.59 4.17 -3.36
CA LYS A 85 18.31 3.12 -4.12
C LYS A 85 18.71 1.91 -3.28
N TYR A 86 18.80 2.06 -1.96
CA TYR A 86 19.17 0.97 -1.06
C TYR A 86 17.98 0.20 -0.51
N MET A 87 16.76 0.57 -0.89
CA MET A 87 15.54 -0.08 -0.42
C MET A 87 15.01 -1.04 -1.48
N THR A 88 14.97 -2.32 -1.15
CA THR A 88 14.40 -3.35 -2.02
C THR A 88 13.81 -4.48 -1.18
N GLY A 89 12.84 -5.19 -1.72
CA GLY A 89 12.19 -6.30 -1.03
C GLY A 89 11.25 -5.87 0.09
N GLU A 90 10.88 -4.60 0.14
CA GLU A 90 10.04 -4.06 1.20
C GLU A 90 8.57 -3.96 0.79
N THR A 91 7.72 -4.12 1.79
CA THR A 91 6.30 -3.86 1.67
C THR A 91 5.98 -2.57 2.43
N LEU A 92 5.51 -1.56 1.72
CA LEU A 92 5.24 -0.25 2.28
C LEU A 92 3.74 -0.04 2.39
N THR A 93 3.25 0.17 3.60
CA THR A 93 1.84 0.45 3.82
C THR A 93 1.62 1.95 3.88
N LEU A 94 0.68 2.44 3.06
CA LEU A 94 0.26 3.84 3.02
C LEU A 94 -1.21 3.88 3.45
N GLU A 95 -1.46 3.67 4.73
CA GLU A 95 -2.79 3.41 5.28
C GLU A 95 -3.22 4.38 6.38
N GLY A 96 -2.47 5.45 6.57
CA GLY A 96 -2.80 6.42 7.62
C GLY A 96 -2.78 5.83 9.03
N GLY A 97 -2.03 4.78 9.24
CA GLY A 97 -1.88 4.12 10.54
C GLY A 97 -2.87 2.99 10.82
N LEU A 98 -3.75 2.66 9.86
CA LEU A 98 -4.77 1.64 10.08
C LEU A 98 -4.17 0.27 10.39
N GLY A 99 -3.11 -0.13 9.69
CA GLY A 99 -2.45 -1.41 9.87
C GLY A 99 -1.15 -1.30 10.64
N GLN A 100 -1.18 -0.65 11.79
CA GLN A 100 0.03 -0.47 12.60
C GLN A 100 0.68 -1.79 12.95
N ARG A 101 2.00 -1.83 12.85
CA ARG A 101 2.78 -2.99 13.25
C ARG A 101 3.35 -2.78 14.66
N PRO A 102 3.48 -3.86 15.43
CA PRO A 102 4.14 -3.78 16.73
C PRO A 102 5.63 -3.41 16.59
#